data_829d9b71bc7bde27870bf470f04ead1f
#
_entry.id   829d9b71bc7bde27870bf470f04ead1f
#
_cell.length_a   1.000
_cell.length_b   1.000
_cell.length_c   1.000
_cell.angle_alpha   90.00
_cell.angle_beta   90.00
_cell.angle_gamma   90.00
#
_symmetry.space_group_name_H-M   'P 1'
#
loop_
_entity.id
_entity.type
_entity.pdbx_description
1 polymer ?
#
loop_
_entity_poly.entity_id
_entity_poly.type
_entity_poly.pdbx_seq_one_letter_code
_entity_poly.pdbx_strand_id
1 'polypeptide(L)'
;MNLTKLIFLLLLFSSCAGGTWNHQSGDNSKLNLDRNFCDSFADSRYPTYLCKNPLMCAPDETSKVISSITENSAAYRNCMYGKGYNRSAN
;
A
#
# COMPACT_ATOMS: atom_id res chain seq x y z
N MET A 1 37.65 -2.55 -2.22
CA MET A 1 37.21 -2.62 -0.93
C MET A 1 35.74 -2.32 -0.77
N ASN A 2 35.33 -1.36 -1.35
CA ASN A 2 34.10 -0.78 -1.01
C ASN A 2 32.92 -1.24 -1.87
N LEU A 3 33.21 -2.11 -2.84
CA LEU A 3 32.17 -2.68 -3.68
C LEU A 3 31.22 -3.56 -2.87
N THR A 4 31.75 -4.36 -1.94
CA THR A 4 30.94 -5.21 -1.07
C THR A 4 30.09 -4.40 -0.13
N LYS A 5 30.61 -3.31 0.41
CA LYS A 5 29.86 -2.38 1.26
C LYS A 5 28.79 -1.63 0.48
N LEU A 6 29.09 -1.27 -0.76
CA LEU A 6 28.16 -0.59 -1.63
C LEU A 6 26.98 -1.50 -1.99
N ILE A 7 27.25 -2.74 -2.31
CA ILE A 7 26.22 -3.75 -2.59
C ILE A 7 25.35 -4.00 -1.35
N PHE A 8 25.96 -4.05 -0.19
CA PHE A 8 25.24 -4.23 1.06
C PHE A 8 24.31 -3.04 1.37
N LEU A 9 24.78 -1.82 1.10
CA LEU A 9 23.97 -0.61 1.24
C LEU A 9 22.78 -0.60 0.27
N LEU A 10 23.00 -1.02 -0.97
CA LEU A 10 21.94 -1.13 -1.98
C LEU A 10 20.88 -2.17 -1.57
N LEU A 11 21.29 -3.25 -0.96
CA LEU A 11 20.38 -4.28 -0.44
C LEU A 11 19.52 -3.75 0.71
N LEU A 12 20.08 -2.90 1.55
CA LEU A 12 19.33 -2.26 2.64
C LEU A 12 18.26 -1.31 2.10
N PHE A 13 18.57 -0.57 1.05
CA PHE A 13 17.58 0.31 0.41
C PHE A 13 16.45 -0.47 -0.25
N SER A 14 16.74 -1.60 -0.86
CA SER A 14 15.70 -2.43 -1.47
C SER A 14 14.77 -3.07 -0.45
N SER A 15 15.21 -3.30 0.79
CA SER A 15 14.34 -3.81 1.85
C SER A 15 13.33 -2.78 2.36
N CYS A 16 13.56 -1.49 2.09
CA CYS A 16 12.62 -0.42 2.44
C CYS A 16 11.51 -0.21 1.42
N ALA A 17 11.53 -0.93 0.31
CA ALA A 17 10.58 -0.76 -0.79
C ALA A 17 9.18 -1.32 -0.51
N GLY A 18 8.89 -1.71 0.73
CA GLY A 18 7.60 -2.24 1.12
C GLY A 18 7.51 -3.75 0.99
N GLY A 19 6.49 -4.31 1.56
CA GLY A 19 6.26 -5.74 1.53
C GLY A 19 5.59 -6.22 0.26
N THR A 20 5.68 -7.49 0.01
CA THR A 20 4.99 -8.14 -1.10
C THR A 20 3.81 -8.94 -0.58
N TRP A 21 2.75 -9.00 -1.37
CA TRP A 21 1.58 -9.82 -1.06
C TRP A 21 1.81 -11.25 -1.57
N ASN A 22 1.58 -12.21 -0.71
CA ASN A 22 1.70 -13.63 -1.05
C ASN A 22 0.43 -14.37 -0.61
N HIS A 23 -0.14 -15.16 -1.50
CA HIS A 23 -1.29 -15.97 -1.17
C HIS A 23 -0.87 -17.14 -0.28
N GLN A 24 -1.70 -17.50 0.71
CA GLN A 24 -1.41 -18.58 1.65
C GLN A 24 -1.22 -19.94 0.97
N SER A 25 -1.82 -20.14 -0.20
CA SER A 25 -1.64 -21.35 -1.00
C SER A 25 -0.31 -21.39 -1.77
N GLY A 26 0.41 -20.27 -1.82
CA GLY A 26 1.62 -20.11 -2.63
C GLY A 26 1.36 -19.76 -4.08
N ASP A 27 0.10 -19.67 -4.51
CA ASP A 27 -0.29 -19.33 -5.87
C ASP A 27 -0.65 -17.86 -5.98
N ASN A 28 0.22 -17.08 -6.59
CA ASN A 28 0.03 -15.64 -6.80
C ASN A 28 -0.47 -15.29 -8.21
N SER A 29 -0.99 -16.25 -8.94
CA SER A 29 -1.45 -16.04 -10.33
C SER A 29 -2.58 -15.02 -10.44
N LYS A 30 -3.42 -14.90 -9.41
CA LYS A 30 -4.55 -13.97 -9.37
C LYS A 30 -4.23 -12.67 -8.60
N LEU A 31 -2.98 -12.47 -8.23
CA LEU A 31 -2.60 -11.34 -7.39
C LEU A 31 -2.99 -9.99 -8.02
N ASN A 32 -2.68 -9.77 -9.28
CA ASN A 32 -3.00 -8.51 -9.96
C ASN A 32 -4.51 -8.29 -10.06
N LEU A 33 -5.27 -9.32 -10.33
CA LEU A 33 -6.72 -9.26 -10.39
C LEU A 33 -7.31 -8.89 -9.03
N ASP A 34 -6.83 -9.54 -7.98
CA ASP A 34 -7.30 -9.33 -6.61
C ASP A 34 -6.88 -7.95 -6.09
N ARG A 35 -5.69 -7.48 -6.44
CA ARG A 35 -5.24 -6.12 -6.10
C ARG A 35 -6.13 -5.07 -6.74
N ASN A 36 -6.46 -5.22 -8.01
CA ASN A 36 -7.37 -4.30 -8.71
C ASN A 36 -8.75 -4.31 -8.09
N PHE A 37 -9.26 -5.47 -7.74
CA PHE A 37 -10.55 -5.60 -7.06
C PHE A 37 -10.52 -4.88 -5.70
N CYS A 38 -9.51 -5.12 -4.89
CA CYS A 38 -9.39 -4.52 -3.56
C CYS A 38 -9.15 -3.01 -3.63
N ASP A 39 -8.41 -2.53 -4.62
CA ASP A 39 -8.25 -1.10 -4.88
C ASP A 39 -9.60 -0.44 -5.18
N SER A 40 -10.38 -1.02 -6.08
CA SER A 40 -11.69 -0.51 -6.44
C SER A 40 -12.66 -0.57 -5.27
N PHE A 41 -12.61 -1.64 -4.50
CA PHE A 41 -13.42 -1.81 -3.29
C PHE A 41 -13.10 -0.71 -2.27
N ALA A 42 -11.81 -0.50 -1.99
CA ALA A 42 -11.37 0.51 -1.03
C ALA A 42 -11.76 1.92 -1.48
N ASP A 43 -11.59 2.23 -2.76
CA ASP A 43 -11.92 3.56 -3.30
C ASP A 43 -13.42 3.82 -3.32
N SER A 44 -14.24 2.80 -3.51
CA SER A 44 -15.70 2.98 -3.49
C SER A 44 -16.25 3.10 -2.08
N ARG A 45 -15.65 2.38 -1.11
CA ARG A 45 -16.10 2.40 0.29
C ARG A 45 -15.53 3.59 1.05
N TYR A 46 -14.27 3.90 0.82
CA TYR A 46 -13.52 4.94 1.54
C TYR A 46 -12.76 5.80 0.54
N PRO A 47 -13.46 6.66 -0.22
CA PRO A 47 -12.79 7.51 -1.20
C PRO A 47 -11.82 8.47 -0.52
N THR A 48 -10.69 8.70 -1.14
CA THR A 48 -9.70 9.64 -0.63
C THR A 48 -10.21 11.07 -0.79
N TYR A 49 -10.03 11.87 0.25
CA TYR A 49 -10.44 13.27 0.24
C TYR A 49 -9.42 14.09 -0.57
N LEU A 50 -9.93 14.94 -1.46
CA LEU A 50 -9.10 15.87 -2.21
C LEU A 50 -9.36 17.30 -1.70
N CYS A 51 -8.29 18.04 -1.46
CA CYS A 51 -8.40 19.43 -1.04
C CYS A 51 -9.06 20.27 -2.13
N LYS A 52 -9.84 21.25 -1.74
CA LYS A 52 -10.50 22.17 -2.68
C LYS A 52 -9.49 22.89 -3.58
N ASN A 53 -8.35 23.26 -3.00
CA ASN A 53 -7.23 23.78 -3.75
C ASN A 53 -6.08 22.76 -3.69
N PRO A 54 -5.74 22.07 -4.81
CA PRO A 54 -4.71 21.04 -4.79
C PRO A 54 -3.31 21.55 -4.45
N LEU A 55 -3.07 22.84 -4.56
CA LEU A 55 -1.77 23.44 -4.24
C LEU A 55 -1.66 23.86 -2.77
N MET A 56 -2.79 24.06 -2.10
CA MET A 56 -2.80 24.51 -0.70
C MET A 56 -3.98 23.91 0.04
N CYS A 57 -3.73 22.87 0.80
CA CYS A 57 -4.74 22.31 1.69
C CYS A 57 -4.86 23.18 2.94
N ALA A 58 -6.09 23.49 3.33
CA ALA A 58 -6.35 24.14 4.62
C ALA A 58 -6.00 23.18 5.77
N PRO A 59 -5.64 23.68 6.98
CA PRO A 59 -5.27 22.79 8.09
C PRO A 59 -6.31 21.74 8.46
N ASP A 60 -7.59 22.06 8.39
CA ASP A 60 -8.68 21.12 8.63
C ASP A 60 -8.81 20.09 7.51
N GLU A 61 -8.48 20.45 6.28
CA GLU A 61 -8.49 19.54 5.14
C GLU A 61 -7.34 18.52 5.20
N THR A 62 -6.19 18.91 5.72
CA THR A 62 -5.04 18.02 5.89
C THR A 62 -5.40 16.82 6.74
N SER A 63 -6.10 17.03 7.85
CA SER A 63 -6.59 15.97 8.73
C SER A 63 -7.55 15.03 8.00
N LYS A 64 -8.44 15.57 7.18
CA LYS A 64 -9.39 14.78 6.37
C LYS A 64 -8.67 13.92 5.32
N VAL A 65 -7.66 14.47 4.66
CA VAL A 65 -6.85 13.75 3.69
C VAL A 65 -6.16 12.55 4.35
N ILE A 66 -5.50 12.79 5.47
CA ILE A 66 -4.78 11.75 6.21
C ILE A 66 -5.74 10.64 6.67
N SER A 67 -6.88 11.02 7.24
CA SER A 67 -7.90 10.07 7.71
C SER A 67 -8.44 9.23 6.55
N SER A 68 -8.74 9.86 5.42
CA SER A 68 -9.29 9.15 4.26
C SER A 68 -8.28 8.16 3.66
N ILE A 69 -7.02 8.54 3.57
CA ILE A 69 -5.94 7.68 3.09
C ILE A 69 -5.76 6.48 4.04
N THR A 70 -5.80 6.73 5.34
CA THR A 70 -5.66 5.68 6.36
C THR A 70 -6.81 4.67 6.26
N GLU A 71 -8.03 5.13 6.15
CA GLU A 71 -9.22 4.29 6.03
C GLU A 71 -9.22 3.50 4.71
N ASN A 72 -8.85 4.16 3.61
CA ASN A 72 -8.73 3.51 2.31
C ASN A 72 -7.69 2.39 2.34
N SER A 73 -6.51 2.67 2.90
CA SER A 73 -5.42 1.70 3.02
C SER A 73 -5.81 0.52 3.89
N ALA A 74 -6.51 0.76 5.01
CA ALA A 74 -6.99 -0.30 5.89
C ALA A 74 -8.02 -1.18 5.18
N ALA A 75 -8.93 -0.59 4.43
CA ALA A 75 -9.93 -1.33 3.66
C ALA A 75 -9.27 -2.21 2.59
N TYR A 76 -8.28 -1.68 1.90
CA TYR A 76 -7.51 -2.43 0.90
C TYR A 76 -6.82 -3.64 1.54
N ARG A 77 -6.10 -3.42 2.63
CA ARG A 77 -5.41 -4.51 3.35
C ARG A 77 -6.38 -5.57 3.84
N ASN A 78 -7.48 -5.16 4.45
CA ASN A 78 -8.49 -6.08 4.95
C ASN A 78 -9.12 -6.89 3.80
N CYS A 79 -9.34 -6.26 2.66
CA CYS A 79 -9.82 -6.94 1.45
C CYS A 79 -8.82 -8.02 1.00
N MET A 80 -7.53 -7.69 0.95
CA MET A 80 -6.48 -8.63 0.56
C MET A 80 -6.35 -9.79 1.55
N TYR A 81 -6.42 -9.52 2.84
CA TYR A 81 -6.40 -10.57 3.87
C TYR A 81 -7.61 -11.50 3.73
N GLY A 82 -8.77 -10.93 3.46
CA GLY A 82 -9.99 -11.71 3.24
C GLY A 82 -9.92 -12.64 2.03
N LYS A 83 -9.07 -12.31 1.06
CA LYS A 83 -8.83 -13.16 -0.12
C LYS A 83 -7.71 -14.19 0.09
N GLY A 84 -7.13 -14.24 1.28
CA GLY A 84 -6.11 -15.22 1.63
C GLY A 84 -4.68 -14.79 1.39
N TYR A 85 -4.45 -13.48 1.18
CA TYR A 85 -3.10 -12.94 1.03
C TYR A 85 -2.53 -12.52 2.37
N ASN A 86 -1.24 -12.68 2.53
CA ASN A 86 -0.48 -12.16 3.65
C ASN A 86 0.62 -11.25 3.14
N ARG A 87 0.90 -10.20 3.86
CA ARG A 87 1.95 -9.26 3.49
C ARG A 87 3.26 -9.66 4.14
N SER A 88 4.26 -9.89 3.30
CA SER A 88 5.61 -10.17 3.76
C SER A 88 6.32 -8.86 4.06
N ALA A 89 7.05 -8.82 5.16
CA ALA A 89 7.73 -7.60 5.66
C ALA A 89 9.10 -7.39 5.04
N ASN A 90 9.41 -7.97 3.94
CA ASN A 90 10.72 -7.73 3.35
C ASN A 90 10.73 -7.27 2.00
#